data_f606203c9bc38aac0f9986e748d28b4c
#
_entry.id   f606203c9bc38aac0f9986e748d28b4c
#
_cell.length_a   1.000
_cell.length_b   1.000
_cell.length_c   1.000
_cell.angle_alpha   90.00
_cell.angle_beta   90.00
_cell.angle_gamma   90.00
#
_symmetry.space_group_name_H-M   'P 1'
#
loop_
_entity.id
_entity.type
_entity.pdbx_description
1 polymer ?
#
loop_
_entity_poly.entity_id
_entity_poly.type
_entity_poly.pdbx_seq_one_letter_code
_entity_poly.pdbx_strand_id
1 'polypeptide(L)'
;MKLITSAAETEEIAKSVPDTGGVYFVPAFSGLAAPHWDQYARGTIVGITGGTTKEQIIRATLESMAYQVKDNLDVMVGDSNIPIEVMRVDGGAVVNDFLMQFQADILGIPVDVPVITETTALGAAYLAAYGIGEFKDLSEIQNNWKLKKRYEPNMDEETRNKLLSKWHKAVERAKEWEED
;
A
#
# COMPACT_ATOMS: atom_id res chain seq x y z
N MET A 1 -20.35 2.66 -12.32
CA MET A 1 -19.54 1.79 -13.21
C MET A 1 -19.20 0.51 -12.43
N LYS A 2 -19.57 -0.69 -12.94
CA LYS A 2 -19.22 -1.96 -12.25
C LYS A 2 -17.98 -2.52 -12.94
N LEU A 3 -16.78 -2.20 -12.46
CA LEU A 3 -15.51 -2.66 -13.03
C LEU A 3 -15.13 -4.07 -12.53
N ILE A 4 -15.51 -4.40 -11.29
CA ILE A 4 -15.24 -5.67 -10.62
C ILE A 4 -16.49 -6.18 -9.93
N THR A 5 -16.55 -7.50 -9.64
CA THR A 5 -17.62 -8.14 -8.84
C THR A 5 -17.16 -8.39 -7.41
N SER A 6 -15.88 -8.61 -7.20
CA SER A 6 -15.28 -8.79 -5.88
C SER A 6 -13.84 -8.26 -5.86
N ALA A 7 -13.31 -7.94 -4.68
CA ALA A 7 -11.92 -7.56 -4.52
C ALA A 7 -10.95 -8.71 -4.86
N ALA A 8 -11.36 -9.95 -4.70
CA ALA A 8 -10.53 -11.12 -4.96
C ALA A 8 -10.08 -11.25 -6.43
N GLU A 9 -10.89 -10.77 -7.39
CA GLU A 9 -10.54 -10.85 -8.81
C GLU A 9 -9.50 -9.81 -9.26
N THR A 10 -9.23 -8.78 -8.43
CA THR A 10 -8.32 -7.68 -8.80
C THR A 10 -6.89 -8.14 -9.04
N GLU A 11 -6.45 -9.19 -8.35
CA GLU A 11 -5.11 -9.75 -8.50
C GLU A 11 -4.89 -10.31 -9.92
N GLU A 12 -5.77 -11.20 -10.36
CA GLU A 12 -5.67 -11.81 -11.69
C GLU A 12 -5.85 -10.77 -12.81
N ILE A 13 -6.75 -9.80 -12.59
CA ILE A 13 -6.93 -8.69 -13.53
C ILE A 13 -5.64 -7.85 -13.63
N ALA A 14 -5.03 -7.50 -12.51
CA ALA A 14 -3.78 -6.71 -12.50
C ALA A 14 -2.62 -7.45 -13.18
N LYS A 15 -2.54 -8.79 -12.99
CA LYS A 15 -1.54 -9.64 -13.63
C LYS A 15 -1.77 -9.83 -15.14
N SER A 16 -3.00 -9.64 -15.63
CA SER A 16 -3.35 -9.85 -17.05
C SER A 16 -2.78 -8.79 -17.99
N VAL A 17 -2.29 -7.67 -17.47
CA VAL A 17 -1.67 -6.59 -18.23
C VAL A 17 -0.22 -6.38 -17.77
N PRO A 18 0.70 -6.01 -18.69
CA PRO A 18 2.12 -5.87 -18.35
C PRO A 18 2.40 -4.69 -17.42
N ASP A 19 1.60 -3.62 -17.53
CA ASP A 19 1.72 -2.40 -16.76
C ASP A 19 0.38 -1.62 -16.78
N THR A 20 0.35 -0.43 -16.17
CA THR A 20 -0.84 0.43 -16.15
C THR A 20 -1.08 1.23 -17.43
N GLY A 21 -0.23 1.07 -18.47
CA GLY A 21 -0.28 1.92 -19.67
C GLY A 21 -0.01 3.40 -19.38
N GLY A 22 0.63 3.71 -18.26
CA GLY A 22 0.88 5.08 -17.80
C GLY A 22 -0.28 5.71 -17.03
N VAL A 23 -1.32 4.93 -16.71
CA VAL A 23 -2.44 5.37 -15.86
C VAL A 23 -2.01 5.38 -14.40
N TYR A 24 -2.35 6.45 -13.68
CA TYR A 24 -2.22 6.57 -12.23
C TYR A 24 -3.57 6.92 -11.62
N PHE A 25 -3.89 6.26 -10.52
CA PHE A 25 -5.09 6.51 -9.73
C PHE A 25 -4.69 7.13 -8.39
N VAL A 26 -5.22 8.30 -8.06
CA VAL A 26 -5.00 8.96 -6.75
C VAL A 26 -6.29 8.84 -5.95
N PRO A 27 -6.34 8.02 -4.88
CA PRO A 27 -7.58 7.75 -4.13
C PRO A 27 -7.86 8.80 -3.05
N ALA A 28 -7.88 10.08 -3.41
CA ALA A 28 -8.18 11.19 -2.51
C ALA A 28 -9.70 11.37 -2.33
N PHE A 29 -10.43 10.33 -1.85
CA PHE A 29 -11.90 10.36 -1.78
C PHE A 29 -12.45 11.41 -0.80
N SER A 30 -11.71 11.71 0.26
CA SER A 30 -12.05 12.73 1.27
C SER A 30 -10.84 13.60 1.59
N GLY A 31 -10.05 13.91 0.56
CA GLY A 31 -8.78 14.60 0.69
C GLY A 31 -7.59 13.65 0.76
N LEU A 32 -6.40 14.24 0.87
CA LEU A 32 -5.13 13.56 1.09
C LEU A 32 -4.65 13.82 2.53
N ALA A 33 -4.38 12.75 3.26
CA ALA A 33 -3.74 12.81 4.58
C ALA A 33 -2.22 13.02 4.45
N ALA A 34 -1.46 12.58 5.43
CA ALA A 34 0.01 12.64 5.39
C ALA A 34 0.56 11.99 4.11
N PRO A 35 1.61 12.54 3.52
CA PRO A 35 2.31 13.77 3.89
C PRO A 35 1.71 15.05 3.29
N HIS A 36 0.64 14.95 2.53
CA HIS A 36 0.14 16.07 1.70
C HIS A 36 -0.75 17.05 2.46
N TRP A 37 -1.55 16.57 3.43
CA TRP A 37 -2.46 17.34 4.28
C TRP A 37 -3.39 18.28 3.49
N ASP A 38 -3.97 17.78 2.40
CA ASP A 38 -4.86 18.52 1.51
C ASP A 38 -6.29 17.95 1.58
N GLN A 39 -7.17 18.65 2.31
CA GLN A 39 -8.58 18.28 2.45
C GLN A 39 -9.40 18.56 1.19
N TYR A 40 -8.89 19.41 0.29
CA TYR A 40 -9.55 19.80 -0.95
C TYR A 40 -9.22 18.89 -2.14
N ALA A 41 -8.21 18.04 -1.99
CA ALA A 41 -7.90 17.03 -3.01
C ALA A 41 -9.07 16.07 -3.23
N ARG A 42 -9.24 15.60 -4.48
CA ARG A 42 -10.26 14.58 -4.83
C ARG A 42 -9.67 13.47 -5.67
N GLY A 43 -10.34 12.29 -5.58
CA GLY A 43 -9.96 11.11 -6.34
C GLY A 43 -9.82 11.41 -7.82
N THR A 44 -8.62 11.14 -8.37
CA THR A 44 -8.25 11.53 -9.73
C THR A 44 -7.61 10.39 -10.47
N ILE A 45 -7.93 10.23 -11.76
CA ILE A 45 -7.27 9.29 -12.67
C ILE A 45 -6.57 10.09 -13.75
N VAL A 46 -5.29 9.91 -13.92
CA VAL A 46 -4.49 10.58 -14.96
C VAL A 46 -3.80 9.57 -15.87
N GLY A 47 -3.39 10.01 -17.06
CA GLY A 47 -2.69 9.16 -18.01
C GLY A 47 -3.59 8.30 -18.90
N ILE A 48 -4.90 8.49 -18.90
CA ILE A 48 -5.85 7.81 -19.78
C ILE A 48 -5.61 8.21 -21.23
N THR A 49 -5.58 7.22 -22.10
CA THR A 49 -5.47 7.36 -23.58
C THR A 49 -6.60 6.60 -24.26
N GLY A 50 -6.72 6.74 -25.58
CA GLY A 50 -7.70 5.97 -26.38
C GLY A 50 -7.52 4.43 -26.32
N GLY A 51 -6.34 3.97 -25.91
CA GLY A 51 -6.04 2.54 -25.75
C GLY A 51 -6.11 2.02 -24.33
N THR A 52 -6.46 2.86 -23.36
CA THR A 52 -6.54 2.46 -21.94
C THR A 52 -7.67 1.44 -21.72
N THR A 53 -7.34 0.32 -21.07
CA THR A 53 -8.29 -0.73 -20.74
C THR A 53 -8.74 -0.65 -19.29
N LYS A 54 -9.84 -1.35 -18.96
CA LYS A 54 -10.34 -1.43 -17.57
C LYS A 54 -9.33 -2.15 -16.65
N GLU A 55 -8.60 -3.13 -17.19
CA GLU A 55 -7.59 -3.90 -16.45
C GLU A 55 -6.44 -3.00 -16.00
N GLN A 56 -6.02 -2.06 -16.85
CA GLN A 56 -5.01 -1.06 -16.52
C GLN A 56 -5.48 -0.11 -15.42
N ILE A 57 -6.75 0.29 -15.42
CA ILE A 57 -7.33 1.13 -14.36
C ILE A 57 -7.39 0.37 -13.04
N ILE A 58 -7.80 -0.91 -13.06
CA ILE A 58 -7.85 -1.75 -11.86
C ILE A 58 -6.45 -1.96 -11.31
N ARG A 59 -5.47 -2.24 -12.16
CA ARG A 59 -4.06 -2.35 -11.77
C ARG A 59 -3.55 -1.05 -11.16
N ALA A 60 -3.80 0.10 -11.77
CA ALA A 60 -3.40 1.40 -11.24
C ALA A 60 -4.03 1.68 -9.86
N THR A 61 -5.24 1.18 -9.61
CA THR A 61 -5.90 1.27 -8.30
C THR A 61 -5.16 0.44 -7.24
N LEU A 62 -4.70 -0.78 -7.56
CA LEU A 62 -3.88 -1.57 -6.64
C LEU A 62 -2.50 -0.92 -6.41
N GLU A 63 -1.84 -0.49 -7.47
CA GLU A 63 -0.54 0.17 -7.39
C GLU A 63 -0.59 1.46 -6.55
N SER A 64 -1.72 2.19 -6.56
CA SER A 64 -1.89 3.40 -5.76
C SER A 64 -1.76 3.18 -4.26
N MET A 65 -2.16 2.00 -3.77
CA MET A 65 -2.01 1.65 -2.34
C MET A 65 -0.53 1.59 -1.97
N ALA A 66 0.30 0.97 -2.82
CA ALA A 66 1.74 0.86 -2.59
C ALA A 66 2.44 2.22 -2.62
N TYR A 67 2.06 3.09 -3.56
CA TYR A 67 2.61 4.44 -3.63
C TYR A 67 2.28 5.27 -2.38
N GLN A 68 1.04 5.23 -1.90
CA GLN A 68 0.67 5.94 -0.67
C GLN A 68 1.42 5.44 0.55
N VAL A 69 1.64 4.13 0.66
CA VAL A 69 2.47 3.57 1.75
C VAL A 69 3.91 4.07 1.64
N LYS A 70 4.46 4.16 0.42
CA LYS A 70 5.82 4.71 0.20
C LYS A 70 5.91 6.17 0.64
N ASP A 71 4.95 7.01 0.26
CA ASP A 71 4.93 8.42 0.66
C ASP A 71 4.95 8.58 2.19
N ASN A 72 4.12 7.80 2.90
CA ASN A 72 4.09 7.81 4.36
C ASN A 72 5.41 7.29 4.97
N LEU A 73 5.96 6.19 4.42
CA LEU A 73 7.20 5.60 4.91
C LEU A 73 8.37 6.58 4.79
N ASP A 74 8.46 7.30 3.67
CA ASP A 74 9.54 8.25 3.43
C ASP A 74 9.52 9.39 4.45
N VAL A 75 8.36 9.90 4.81
CA VAL A 75 8.22 10.92 5.86
C VAL A 75 8.58 10.35 7.22
N MET A 76 8.10 9.16 7.57
CA MET A 76 8.43 8.51 8.84
C MET A 76 9.95 8.28 9.01
N VAL A 77 10.62 7.83 7.95
CA VAL A 77 12.08 7.66 7.94
C VAL A 77 12.78 9.00 8.01
N GLY A 78 12.30 10.01 7.26
CA GLY A 78 12.86 11.36 7.26
C GLY A 78 12.78 12.03 8.63
N ASP A 79 11.65 11.91 9.33
CA ASP A 79 11.42 12.52 10.63
C ASP A 79 12.16 11.79 11.76
N SER A 80 12.17 10.47 11.73
CA SER A 80 12.78 9.66 12.79
C SER A 80 14.29 9.48 12.62
N ASN A 81 14.81 9.59 11.39
CA ASN A 81 16.16 9.17 11.00
C ASN A 81 16.47 7.69 11.34
N ILE A 82 15.42 6.86 11.45
CA ILE A 82 15.56 5.43 11.71
C ILE A 82 15.26 4.69 10.40
N PRO A 83 16.23 3.94 9.84
CA PRO A 83 15.99 3.15 8.64
C PRO A 83 15.00 2.01 8.95
N ILE A 84 14.10 1.76 8.03
CA ILE A 84 13.18 0.64 8.10
C ILE A 84 13.71 -0.46 7.17
N GLU A 85 14.10 -1.59 7.74
CA GLU A 85 14.71 -2.70 7.01
C GLU A 85 13.67 -3.69 6.47
N VAL A 86 12.49 -3.72 7.07
CA VAL A 86 11.40 -4.65 6.72
C VAL A 86 10.05 -4.01 7.02
N MET A 87 9.10 -4.12 6.10
CA MET A 87 7.71 -3.72 6.32
C MET A 87 6.88 -4.94 6.71
N ARG A 88 6.28 -4.93 7.90
CA ARG A 88 5.27 -5.92 8.30
C ARG A 88 3.88 -5.40 7.98
N VAL A 89 3.07 -6.22 7.32
CA VAL A 89 1.74 -5.86 6.82
C VAL A 89 0.68 -6.82 7.33
N ASP A 90 -0.56 -6.34 7.45
CA ASP A 90 -1.70 -7.14 7.88
C ASP A 90 -3.01 -6.69 7.20
N GLY A 91 -4.12 -7.30 7.59
CA GLY A 91 -5.45 -6.98 7.08
C GLY A 91 -5.81 -7.71 5.79
N GLY A 92 -6.99 -7.41 5.27
CA GLY A 92 -7.58 -8.15 4.14
C GLY A 92 -6.84 -8.02 2.81
N ALA A 93 -6.09 -6.93 2.59
CA ALA A 93 -5.38 -6.68 1.34
C ALA A 93 -4.13 -7.56 1.15
N VAL A 94 -3.57 -8.12 2.24
CA VAL A 94 -2.32 -8.88 2.20
C VAL A 94 -2.44 -10.26 1.52
N VAL A 95 -3.66 -10.68 1.19
CA VAL A 95 -3.90 -11.91 0.43
C VAL A 95 -3.64 -11.73 -1.07
N ASN A 96 -3.51 -10.50 -1.54
CA ASN A 96 -3.23 -10.16 -2.93
C ASN A 96 -1.72 -10.19 -3.17
N ASP A 97 -1.24 -11.27 -3.79
CA ASP A 97 0.19 -11.49 -4.04
C ASP A 97 0.78 -10.44 -5.00
N PHE A 98 0.00 -9.95 -5.96
CA PHE A 98 0.43 -8.87 -6.86
C PHE A 98 0.71 -7.59 -6.07
N LEU A 99 -0.24 -7.18 -5.23
CA LEU A 99 -0.10 -5.98 -4.41
C LEU A 99 1.10 -6.07 -3.47
N MET A 100 1.29 -7.21 -2.81
CA MET A 100 2.40 -7.40 -1.87
C MET A 100 3.77 -7.37 -2.55
N GLN A 101 3.89 -7.98 -3.75
CA GLN A 101 5.12 -7.90 -4.52
C GLN A 101 5.38 -6.46 -4.99
N PHE A 102 4.36 -5.80 -5.54
CA PHE A 102 4.50 -4.40 -5.97
C PHE A 102 4.82 -3.46 -4.80
N GLN A 103 4.26 -3.74 -3.61
CA GLN A 103 4.59 -3.02 -2.38
C GLN A 103 6.07 -3.15 -2.03
N ALA A 104 6.63 -4.37 -2.05
CA ALA A 104 8.07 -4.58 -1.82
C ALA A 104 8.93 -3.86 -2.87
N ASP A 105 8.54 -3.93 -4.13
CA ASP A 105 9.23 -3.29 -5.25
C ASP A 105 9.29 -1.77 -5.11
N ILE A 106 8.15 -1.13 -4.76
CA ILE A 106 8.06 0.33 -4.60
C ILE A 106 8.73 0.82 -3.31
N LEU A 107 8.64 0.06 -2.23
CA LEU A 107 9.34 0.41 -0.99
C LEU A 107 10.86 0.22 -1.11
N GLY A 108 11.30 -0.76 -1.91
CA GLY A 108 12.71 -1.15 -2.01
C GLY A 108 13.22 -1.91 -0.78
N ILE A 109 12.31 -2.43 0.03
CA ILE A 109 12.59 -3.24 1.23
C ILE A 109 11.66 -4.45 1.25
N PRO A 110 12.03 -5.54 1.95
CA PRO A 110 11.16 -6.71 2.09
C PRO A 110 9.82 -6.38 2.76
N VAL A 111 8.77 -7.08 2.31
CA VAL A 111 7.43 -7.04 2.91
C VAL A 111 7.11 -8.41 3.51
N ASP A 112 6.83 -8.44 4.82
CA ASP A 112 6.53 -9.64 5.59
C ASP A 112 5.03 -9.74 5.89
N VAL A 113 4.41 -10.82 5.44
CA VAL A 113 3.01 -11.16 5.71
C VAL A 113 2.95 -12.22 6.82
N PRO A 114 2.22 -12.00 7.92
CA PRO A 114 2.09 -12.96 9.00
C PRO A 114 1.13 -14.10 8.69
N VAL A 115 1.21 -15.17 9.47
CA VAL A 115 0.25 -16.29 9.42
C VAL A 115 -1.16 -15.82 9.80
N ILE A 116 -1.25 -14.96 10.83
CA ILE A 116 -2.52 -14.37 11.29
C ILE A 116 -2.57 -12.94 10.78
N THR A 117 -3.54 -12.66 9.93
CA THR A 117 -3.68 -11.36 9.26
C THR A 117 -4.63 -10.38 9.97
N GLU A 118 -5.41 -10.84 10.95
CA GLU A 118 -6.30 -10.03 11.80
C GLU A 118 -5.54 -9.55 13.05
N THR A 119 -4.49 -8.75 12.87
CA THR A 119 -3.57 -8.41 13.98
C THR A 119 -4.16 -7.38 14.95
N THR A 120 -5.14 -6.58 14.53
CA THR A 120 -5.80 -5.62 15.42
C THR A 120 -6.58 -6.34 16.54
N ALA A 121 -7.42 -7.32 16.18
CA ALA A 121 -8.15 -8.12 17.14
C ALA A 121 -7.23 -8.96 18.01
N LEU A 122 -6.19 -9.56 17.39
CA LEU A 122 -5.18 -10.33 18.08
C LEU A 122 -4.39 -9.49 19.09
N GLY A 123 -4.02 -8.27 18.71
CA GLY A 123 -3.32 -7.34 19.60
C GLY A 123 -4.14 -6.97 20.84
N ALA A 124 -5.45 -6.70 20.65
CA ALA A 124 -6.35 -6.45 21.76
C ALA A 124 -6.45 -7.66 22.70
N ALA A 125 -6.53 -8.89 22.14
CA ALA A 125 -6.56 -10.12 22.94
C ALA A 125 -5.24 -10.34 23.71
N TYR A 126 -4.10 -10.09 23.09
CA TYR A 126 -2.80 -10.18 23.76
C TYR A 126 -2.64 -9.17 24.89
N LEU A 127 -3.08 -7.92 24.71
CA LEU A 127 -3.04 -6.92 25.76
C LEU A 127 -3.97 -7.27 26.94
N ALA A 128 -5.15 -7.82 26.66
CA ALA A 128 -6.05 -8.33 27.70
C ALA A 128 -5.39 -9.49 28.48
N ALA A 129 -4.80 -10.46 27.78
CA ALA A 129 -4.09 -11.58 28.38
C ALA A 129 -2.87 -11.13 29.22
N TYR A 130 -2.13 -10.14 28.74
CA TYR A 130 -1.05 -9.51 29.52
C TYR A 130 -1.58 -8.83 30.79
N GLY A 131 -2.71 -8.14 30.69
CA GLY A 131 -3.34 -7.46 31.83
C GLY A 131 -3.80 -8.41 32.96
N ILE A 132 -4.16 -9.66 32.64
CA ILE A 132 -4.51 -10.70 33.62
C ILE A 132 -3.35 -11.60 34.01
N GLY A 133 -2.13 -11.34 33.51
CA GLY A 133 -0.90 -12.04 33.89
C GLY A 133 -0.63 -13.35 33.17
N GLU A 134 -1.30 -13.62 32.03
CA GLU A 134 -1.00 -14.78 31.17
C GLU A 134 0.36 -14.65 30.47
N PHE A 135 0.78 -13.42 30.17
CA PHE A 135 2.13 -13.10 29.68
C PHE A 135 2.90 -12.31 30.74
N LYS A 136 4.16 -12.66 30.92
CA LYS A 136 5.05 -11.99 31.91
C LYS A 136 5.55 -10.64 31.38
N ASP A 137 5.77 -10.54 30.09
CA ASP A 137 6.26 -9.33 29.43
C ASP A 137 5.84 -9.28 27.95
N LEU A 138 6.10 -8.15 27.29
CA LEU A 138 5.75 -7.94 25.89
C LEU A 138 6.58 -8.78 24.93
N SER A 139 7.75 -9.29 25.35
CA SER A 139 8.59 -10.13 24.50
C SER A 139 7.96 -11.50 24.26
N GLU A 140 7.22 -12.03 25.23
CA GLU A 140 6.46 -13.27 25.06
C GLU A 140 5.38 -13.11 23.99
N ILE A 141 4.75 -11.94 23.91
CA ILE A 141 3.77 -11.61 22.86
C ILE A 141 4.45 -11.52 21.50
N GLN A 142 5.60 -10.85 21.41
CA GLN A 142 6.36 -10.72 20.16
C GLN A 142 6.74 -12.06 19.55
N ASN A 143 7.05 -13.08 20.37
CA ASN A 143 7.40 -14.43 19.94
C ASN A 143 6.25 -15.19 19.30
N ASN A 144 5.01 -14.73 19.45
CA ASN A 144 3.84 -15.32 18.79
C ASN A 144 3.67 -14.86 17.33
N TRP A 145 4.38 -13.81 16.91
CA TRP A 145 4.36 -13.39 15.52
C TRP A 145 5.10 -14.42 14.64
N LYS A 146 4.44 -14.94 13.62
CA LYS A 146 5.01 -15.94 12.71
C LYS A 146 4.89 -15.46 11.27
N LEU A 147 6.00 -15.48 10.57
CA LEU A 147 6.08 -15.19 9.15
C LEU A 147 5.35 -16.28 8.35
N LYS A 148 4.44 -15.89 7.47
CA LYS A 148 3.82 -16.75 6.46
C LYS A 148 4.54 -16.66 5.13
N LYS A 149 4.81 -15.42 4.67
CA LYS A 149 5.43 -15.16 3.37
C LYS A 149 6.20 -13.85 3.41
N ARG A 150 7.36 -13.84 2.76
CA ARG A 150 8.17 -12.65 2.51
C ARG A 150 8.20 -12.37 1.02
N TYR A 151 8.08 -11.10 0.66
CA TYR A 151 8.26 -10.59 -0.68
C TYR A 151 9.51 -9.73 -0.70
N GLU A 152 10.49 -10.14 -1.50
CA GLU A 152 11.72 -9.38 -1.71
C GLU A 152 11.53 -8.40 -2.87
N PRO A 153 12.12 -7.18 -2.82
CA PRO A 153 12.05 -6.25 -3.93
C PRO A 153 12.81 -6.80 -5.16
N ASN A 154 12.14 -6.83 -6.30
CA ASN A 154 12.69 -7.32 -7.58
C ASN A 154 12.85 -6.21 -8.62
N MET A 155 12.30 -5.02 -8.37
CA MET A 155 12.37 -3.86 -9.26
C MET A 155 13.69 -3.12 -9.06
N ASP A 156 14.36 -2.76 -10.16
CA ASP A 156 15.53 -1.90 -10.11
C ASP A 156 15.18 -0.47 -9.67
N GLU A 157 16.18 0.22 -9.16
CA GLU A 157 16.01 1.56 -8.58
C GLU A 157 15.61 2.61 -9.63
N GLU A 158 16.11 2.52 -10.84
CA GLU A 158 15.78 3.46 -11.92
C GLU A 158 14.30 3.37 -12.27
N THR A 159 13.78 2.16 -12.45
CA THR A 159 12.35 1.90 -12.71
C THR A 159 11.50 2.39 -11.57
N ARG A 160 11.87 2.09 -10.32
CA ARG A 160 11.17 2.56 -9.12
C ARG A 160 11.08 4.09 -9.07
N ASN A 161 12.20 4.77 -9.25
CA ASN A 161 12.27 6.23 -9.20
C ASN A 161 11.44 6.87 -10.33
N LYS A 162 11.42 6.28 -11.51
CA LYS A 162 10.58 6.73 -12.63
C LYS A 162 9.09 6.62 -12.32
N LEU A 163 8.66 5.49 -11.72
CA LEU A 163 7.26 5.30 -11.31
C LEU A 163 6.86 6.29 -10.21
N LEU A 164 7.69 6.47 -9.19
CA LEU A 164 7.45 7.42 -8.09
C LEU A 164 7.39 8.86 -8.58
N SER A 165 8.29 9.25 -9.50
CA SER A 165 8.25 10.59 -10.10
C SER A 165 6.93 10.87 -10.82
N LYS A 166 6.35 9.87 -11.51
CA LYS A 166 5.05 10.01 -12.15
C LYS A 166 3.90 9.98 -11.14
N TRP A 167 4.00 9.17 -10.09
CA TRP A 167 3.05 9.15 -8.99
C TRP A 167 2.93 10.53 -8.34
N HIS A 168 4.03 11.15 -7.97
CA HIS A 168 4.01 12.49 -7.38
C HIS A 168 3.39 13.53 -8.33
N LYS A 169 3.64 13.42 -9.65
CA LYS A 169 2.94 14.28 -10.63
C LYS A 169 1.44 14.04 -10.67
N ALA A 170 0.99 12.79 -10.48
CA ALA A 170 -0.44 12.47 -10.42
C ALA A 170 -1.08 13.06 -9.16
N VAL A 171 -0.41 12.94 -8.01
CA VAL A 171 -0.84 13.55 -6.75
C VAL A 171 -1.00 15.07 -6.88
N GLU A 172 -0.02 15.75 -7.50
CA GLU A 172 -0.12 17.21 -7.74
C GLU A 172 -1.31 17.61 -8.64
N ARG A 173 -1.87 16.70 -9.45
CA ARG A 173 -3.08 16.96 -10.25
C ARG A 173 -4.38 16.73 -9.48
N ALA A 174 -4.30 16.03 -8.34
CA ALA A 174 -5.44 15.75 -7.48
C ALA A 174 -5.63 16.79 -6.37
N LYS A 175 -4.56 17.57 -6.07
CA LYS A 175 -4.57 18.60 -5.04
C LYS A 175 -5.45 19.81 -5.41
N GLU A 176 -5.95 20.49 -4.38
CA GLU A 176 -6.70 21.75 -4.51
C GLU A 176 -7.83 21.68 -5.53
N TRP A 177 -8.50 20.52 -5.60
CA TRP A 177 -9.59 20.31 -6.55
C TRP A 177 -10.86 21.06 -6.17
N GLU A 178 -11.21 21.07 -4.89
CA GLU A 178 -12.34 21.80 -4.35
C GLU A 178 -11.93 23.22 -3.94
N GLU A 179 -12.87 24.13 -4.03
CA GLU A 179 -12.77 25.50 -3.49
C GLU A 179 -13.59 25.59 -2.20
N ASP A 180 -13.29 26.56 -1.31
CA ASP A 180 -14.03 26.85 -0.08
C ASP A 180 -15.48 27.32 -0.37
#